data_2a38893cfd590dc1c8c8b85179d4611d
#
_entry.id   2a38893cfd590dc1c8c8b85179d4611d
#
_cell.length_a   1.000
_cell.length_b   1.000
_cell.length_c   1.000
_cell.angle_alpha   90.00
_cell.angle_beta   90.00
_cell.angle_gamma   90.00
#
_symmetry.space_group_name_H-M   'P 1'
#
loop_
_entity.id
_entity.type
_entity.pdbx_description
1 polymer ?
#
loop_
_entity_poly.entity_id
_entity_poly.type
_entity_poly.pdbx_seq_one_letter_code
_entity_poly.pdbx_strand_id
1 'polypeptide(L)'
;MEDHVECACRLAGEEFRDRVTASKKVLRSAQAQNELCGGYAFQFEASSERLHQLAELIDAERQCCPFLTFILQVPAHKDALILEVKGPEGAKRLIRAELLGD
;
A
#
# COMPACT_ATOMS: atom_id res chain seq x y z
N MET A 1 22.37 0.52 15.36
CA MET A 1 22.12 -0.31 14.21
C MET A 1 21.21 0.42 13.21
N GLU A 2 21.54 0.35 12.00
CA GLU A 2 20.83 1.05 10.95
C GLU A 2 19.72 0.21 10.38
N ASP A 3 18.51 0.74 10.39
CA ASP A 3 17.38 0.07 9.76
C ASP A 3 17.42 0.34 8.28
N HIS A 4 17.75 -0.69 7.54
CA HIS A 4 17.85 -0.57 6.11
C HIS A 4 16.60 -1.14 5.48
N VAL A 5 15.68 -0.26 5.10
CA VAL A 5 14.45 -0.69 4.44
C VAL A 5 14.56 -0.45 2.97
N GLU A 6 14.40 -1.51 2.22
CA GLU A 6 14.44 -1.40 0.77
C GLU A 6 13.59 -2.52 0.19
N CYS A 7 12.86 -2.20 -0.85
CA CYS A 7 12.01 -3.17 -1.50
C CYS A 7 12.83 -4.13 -2.32
N ALA A 8 12.64 -5.42 -2.05
CA ALA A 8 13.33 -6.50 -2.76
C ALA A 8 12.27 -7.29 -3.50
N CYS A 9 11.83 -6.75 -4.63
CA CYS A 9 10.75 -7.34 -5.38
C CYS A 9 11.14 -8.64 -6.05
N ARG A 10 10.26 -9.65 -5.93
CA ARG A 10 10.47 -10.94 -6.57
C ARG A 10 9.85 -11.02 -7.95
N LEU A 11 9.11 -9.99 -8.32
CA LEU A 11 8.49 -9.91 -9.64
C LEU A 11 9.55 -9.47 -10.64
N ALA A 12 9.50 -10.05 -11.81
CA ALA A 12 10.49 -9.76 -12.86
C ALA A 12 10.01 -8.67 -13.80
N GLY A 13 10.92 -7.78 -14.14
CA GLY A 13 10.82 -6.84 -15.23
C GLY A 13 9.46 -6.19 -15.47
N GLU A 14 8.81 -6.61 -16.53
CA GLU A 14 7.55 -6.05 -16.97
C GLU A 14 6.44 -6.28 -15.96
N GLU A 15 6.40 -7.47 -15.36
CA GLU A 15 5.41 -7.80 -14.35
C GLU A 15 5.55 -6.87 -13.15
N PHE A 16 6.78 -6.59 -12.74
CA PHE A 16 7.04 -5.68 -11.65
C PHE A 16 6.51 -4.28 -11.98
N ARG A 17 6.80 -3.79 -13.18
CA ARG A 17 6.35 -2.46 -13.57
C ARG A 17 4.84 -2.35 -13.63
N ASP A 18 4.17 -3.39 -14.12
CA ASP A 18 2.72 -3.41 -14.20
C ASP A 18 2.11 -3.37 -12.81
N ARG A 19 2.67 -4.12 -11.87
CA ARG A 19 2.16 -4.15 -10.49
C ARG A 19 2.37 -2.83 -9.79
N VAL A 20 3.55 -2.23 -9.94
CA VAL A 20 3.85 -0.94 -9.33
C VAL A 20 2.92 0.13 -9.88
N THR A 21 2.70 0.15 -11.19
CA THR A 21 1.82 1.11 -11.82
C THR A 21 0.39 0.95 -11.31
N ALA A 22 -0.10 -0.28 -11.22
CA ALA A 22 -1.44 -0.56 -10.74
C ALA A 22 -1.60 -0.13 -9.28
N SER A 23 -0.60 -0.42 -8.43
CA SER A 23 -0.64 -0.04 -7.02
C SER A 23 -0.71 1.47 -6.84
N LYS A 24 0.13 2.20 -7.58
CA LYS A 24 0.13 3.66 -7.50
C LYS A 24 -1.21 4.23 -7.91
N LYS A 25 -1.80 3.68 -8.97
CA LYS A 25 -3.07 4.15 -9.46
C LYS A 25 -4.18 3.96 -8.42
N VAL A 26 -4.19 2.79 -7.78
CA VAL A 26 -5.18 2.50 -6.74
C VAL A 26 -5.01 3.45 -5.56
N LEU A 27 -3.79 3.61 -5.07
CA LEU A 27 -3.55 4.47 -3.91
C LEU A 27 -3.89 5.93 -4.18
N ARG A 28 -3.64 6.40 -5.41
CA ARG A 28 -3.96 7.77 -5.76
C ARG A 28 -5.45 8.03 -5.87
N SER A 29 -6.25 6.97 -5.98
CA SER A 29 -7.70 7.10 -6.03
C SER A 29 -8.35 7.16 -4.65
N ALA A 30 -7.55 7.14 -3.58
CA ALA A 30 -8.08 7.22 -2.22
C ALA A 30 -8.82 8.53 -2.01
N GLN A 31 -9.94 8.45 -1.30
CA GLN A 31 -10.73 9.63 -0.96
C GLN A 31 -10.05 10.48 0.10
N ALA A 32 -9.27 9.85 0.95
CA ALA A 32 -8.54 10.55 2.00
C ALA A 32 -7.26 9.79 2.31
N GLN A 33 -6.25 10.53 2.75
CA GLN A 33 -4.98 9.97 3.13
C GLN A 33 -4.56 10.63 4.44
N ASN A 34 -4.24 9.82 5.43
CA ASN A 34 -3.81 10.30 6.74
C ASN A 34 -2.45 9.73 7.07
N GLU A 35 -1.58 10.58 7.59
CA GLU A 35 -0.28 10.14 8.03
C GLU A 35 -0.39 9.48 9.40
N LEU A 36 0.25 8.33 9.56
CA LEU A 36 0.31 7.62 10.83
C LEU A 36 1.74 7.67 11.36
N CYS A 37 1.92 7.26 12.60
CA CYS A 37 3.24 7.27 13.21
C CYS A 37 4.25 6.45 12.40
N GLY A 38 3.86 5.29 11.92
CA GLY A 38 4.77 4.43 11.15
C GLY A 38 4.37 4.23 9.71
N GLY A 39 3.49 5.06 9.16
CA GLY A 39 3.03 4.86 7.80
C GLY A 39 1.90 5.77 7.40
N TYR A 40 0.96 5.22 6.64
CA TYR A 40 -0.18 5.98 6.11
C TYR A 40 -1.45 5.14 6.14
N ALA A 41 -2.58 5.83 6.25
CA ALA A 41 -3.90 5.21 6.13
C ALA A 41 -4.60 5.83 4.92
N PHE A 42 -5.19 4.98 4.11
CA PHE A 42 -5.90 5.40 2.90
C PHE A 42 -7.35 4.97 3.00
N GLN A 43 -8.25 5.89 2.70
CA GLN A 43 -9.69 5.59 2.73
C GLN A 43 -10.23 5.52 1.32
N PHE A 44 -11.04 4.50 1.06
CA PHE A 44 -11.64 4.27 -0.24
C PHE A 44 -13.14 4.05 -0.12
N GLU A 45 -13.85 4.31 -1.20
CA GLU A 45 -15.24 3.95 -1.28
C GLU A 45 -15.37 2.43 -1.31
N ALA A 46 -16.31 1.88 -0.55
CA ALA A 46 -16.47 0.44 -0.46
C ALA A 46 -17.20 -0.11 -1.67
N SER A 47 -16.60 -1.13 -2.28
CA SER A 47 -17.22 -1.88 -3.35
C SER A 47 -16.47 -3.21 -3.46
N SER A 48 -17.10 -4.20 -4.07
CA SER A 48 -16.45 -5.49 -4.28
C SER A 48 -15.22 -5.31 -5.17
N GLU A 49 -15.34 -4.50 -6.20
CA GLU A 49 -14.24 -4.24 -7.10
C GLU A 49 -13.05 -3.61 -6.36
N ARG A 50 -13.34 -2.59 -5.54
CA ARG A 50 -12.29 -1.92 -4.78
C ARG A 50 -11.64 -2.86 -3.77
N LEU A 51 -12.44 -3.68 -3.10
CA LEU A 51 -11.93 -4.64 -2.14
C LEU A 51 -10.95 -5.62 -2.80
N HIS A 52 -11.31 -6.11 -3.99
CA HIS A 52 -10.42 -7.00 -4.72
C HIS A 52 -9.15 -6.30 -5.18
N GLN A 53 -9.27 -5.06 -5.62
CA GLN A 53 -8.11 -4.27 -6.03
C GLN A 53 -7.13 -4.08 -4.87
N LEU A 54 -7.66 -3.80 -3.69
CA LEU A 54 -6.80 -3.63 -2.51
C LEU A 54 -6.14 -4.94 -2.11
N ALA A 55 -6.85 -6.05 -2.21
CA ALA A 55 -6.28 -7.35 -1.92
C ALA A 55 -5.13 -7.67 -2.89
N GLU A 56 -5.32 -7.38 -4.16
CA GLU A 56 -4.27 -7.60 -5.16
C GLU A 56 -3.06 -6.70 -4.92
N LEU A 57 -3.32 -5.47 -4.53
CA LEU A 57 -2.24 -4.53 -4.20
C LEU A 57 -1.42 -5.06 -3.03
N ILE A 58 -2.10 -5.51 -1.97
CA ILE A 58 -1.43 -6.05 -0.79
C ILE A 58 -0.58 -7.25 -1.19
N ASP A 59 -1.15 -8.15 -1.99
CA ASP A 59 -0.43 -9.35 -2.38
C ASP A 59 0.82 -9.03 -3.18
N ALA A 60 0.74 -8.07 -4.09
CA ALA A 60 1.89 -7.66 -4.88
C ALA A 60 2.94 -6.96 -4.02
N GLU A 61 2.50 -6.02 -3.19
CA GLU A 61 3.45 -5.20 -2.43
C GLU A 61 4.14 -5.98 -1.31
N ARG A 62 3.45 -6.93 -0.67
CA ARG A 62 4.09 -7.73 0.36
C ARG A 62 5.23 -8.60 -0.19
N GLN A 63 5.17 -8.90 -1.47
CA GLN A 63 6.22 -9.69 -2.12
C GLN A 63 7.43 -8.82 -2.46
N CYS A 64 7.21 -7.53 -2.69
CA CYS A 64 8.29 -6.60 -3.04
C CYS A 64 8.85 -5.91 -1.81
N CYS A 65 8.00 -5.63 -0.83
CA CYS A 65 8.39 -4.91 0.38
C CYS A 65 7.97 -5.72 1.60
N PRO A 66 8.69 -6.80 1.91
CA PRO A 66 8.27 -7.75 2.96
C PRO A 66 8.29 -7.20 4.37
N PHE A 67 8.91 -6.03 4.59
CA PHE A 67 8.93 -5.40 5.91
C PHE A 67 7.71 -4.52 6.18
N LEU A 68 6.85 -4.33 5.19
CA LEU A 68 5.63 -3.55 5.38
C LEU A 68 4.51 -4.42 5.94
N THR A 69 3.73 -3.80 6.83
CA THR A 69 2.52 -4.42 7.37
C THR A 69 1.32 -3.73 6.73
N PHE A 70 0.40 -4.54 6.23
CA PHE A 70 -0.83 -4.04 5.62
C PHE A 70 -2.01 -4.43 6.50
N ILE A 71 -2.87 -3.46 6.78
CA ILE A 71 -4.09 -3.70 7.56
C ILE A 71 -5.25 -3.21 6.72
N LEU A 72 -6.11 -4.13 6.32
CA LEU A 72 -7.29 -3.78 5.54
C LEU A 72 -8.51 -3.90 6.45
N GLN A 73 -9.19 -2.78 6.65
CA GLN A 73 -10.37 -2.72 7.49
C GLN A 73 -11.61 -2.58 6.63
N VAL A 74 -12.61 -3.37 6.94
CA VAL A 74 -13.92 -3.31 6.30
C VAL A 74 -14.92 -2.98 7.42
N PRO A 75 -15.08 -1.71 7.76
CA PRO A 75 -15.91 -1.33 8.91
C PRO A 75 -17.38 -1.68 8.70
N ALA A 76 -18.01 -2.16 9.77
CA ALA A 76 -19.43 -2.48 9.72
C ALA A 76 -20.25 -1.22 9.51
N HIS A 77 -21.30 -1.34 8.72
CA HIS A 77 -22.28 -0.26 8.48
C HIS A 77 -21.65 1.02 7.92
N LYS A 78 -20.50 0.93 7.29
CA LYS A 78 -19.88 2.08 6.65
C LYS A 78 -19.58 1.75 5.19
N ASP A 79 -19.65 2.77 4.39
CA ASP A 79 -19.42 2.66 2.96
C ASP A 79 -17.97 3.00 2.62
N ALA A 80 -17.07 2.47 3.41
CA ALA A 80 -15.66 2.79 3.29
C ALA A 80 -14.78 1.57 3.56
N LEU A 81 -13.63 1.56 2.89
CA LEU A 81 -12.56 0.61 3.14
C LEU A 81 -11.36 1.41 3.59
N ILE A 82 -10.62 0.91 4.56
CA ILE A 82 -9.44 1.61 5.04
C ILE A 82 -8.24 0.67 4.92
N LEU A 83 -7.20 1.15 4.25
CA LEU A 83 -5.95 0.41 4.12
C LEU A 83 -4.86 1.17 4.86
N GLU A 84 -4.27 0.53 5.86
CA GLU A 84 -3.10 1.07 6.54
C GLU A 84 -1.86 0.35 6.04
N VAL A 85 -0.82 1.13 5.77
CA VAL A 85 0.46 0.60 5.35
C VAL A 85 1.50 1.15 6.31
N LYS A 86 2.16 0.26 7.04
CA LYS A 86 3.10 0.66 8.09
C LYS A 86 4.37 -0.18 8.01
N GLY A 87 5.43 0.33 8.62
CA GLY A 87 6.68 -0.40 8.65
C GLY A 87 7.66 0.21 9.65
N PRO A 88 8.89 -0.30 9.67
CA PRO A 88 9.92 0.21 10.58
C PRO A 88 10.39 1.60 10.17
N GLU A 89 11.35 2.13 10.89
CA GLU A 89 11.92 3.43 10.58
C GLU A 89 12.38 3.47 9.13
N GLY A 90 12.05 4.55 8.45
CA GLY A 90 12.36 4.70 7.03
C GLY A 90 11.24 4.26 6.11
N ALA A 91 10.25 3.55 6.65
CA ALA A 91 9.16 3.03 5.81
C ALA A 91 8.31 4.14 5.20
N LYS A 92 8.05 5.21 5.93
CA LYS A 92 7.22 6.31 5.41
C LYS A 92 7.84 6.94 4.17
N ARG A 93 9.16 7.14 4.20
CA ARG A 93 9.86 7.71 3.04
C ARG A 93 9.75 6.77 1.85
N LEU A 94 9.91 5.47 2.12
CA LEU A 94 9.83 4.48 1.07
C LEU A 94 8.43 4.38 0.48
N ILE A 95 7.41 4.40 1.34
CA ILE A 95 6.03 4.37 0.89
C ILE A 95 5.76 5.57 -0.03
N ARG A 96 6.21 6.74 0.38
CA ARG A 96 6.02 7.94 -0.41
C ARG A 96 6.71 7.83 -1.77
N ALA A 97 7.95 7.35 -1.78
CA ALA A 97 8.71 7.25 -3.01
C ALA A 97 8.21 6.16 -3.95
N GLU A 98 7.94 4.97 -3.39
CA GLU A 98 7.65 3.79 -4.21
C GLU A 98 6.16 3.63 -4.52
N LEU A 99 5.30 3.98 -3.59
CA LEU A 99 3.87 3.75 -3.76
C LEU A 99 3.10 5.00 -4.14
N LEU A 100 3.51 6.16 -3.64
CA LEU A 100 2.81 7.41 -3.93
C LEU A 100 3.43 8.19 -5.08
N GLY A 101 4.64 7.83 -5.47
CA GLY A 101 5.27 8.44 -6.62
C GLY A 101 5.88 9.81 -6.39
N ASP A 102 6.17 10.13 -5.14
CA ASP A 102 6.83 11.40 -4.81
C ASP A 102 8.34 11.30 -4.93
#